data_3cdbd2afa20958b4ab00ec3688c51c5e
#
_entry.id   3cdbd2afa20958b4ab00ec3688c51c5e
#
_cell.length_a   1.000
_cell.length_b   1.000
_cell.length_c   1.000
_cell.angle_alpha   90.00
_cell.angle_beta   90.00
_cell.angle_gamma   90.00
#
_symmetry.space_group_name_H-M   'P 1'
#
loop_
_entity.id
_entity.type
_entity.pdbx_description
1 polymer ?
#
loop_
_entity_poly.entity_id
_entity_poly.type
_entity_poly.pdbx_seq_one_letter_code
_entity_poly.pdbx_strand_id
1 'polypeptide(L)'
;SGIPALKKFGTLGTVQMEMQFNPFTLKNEVNNYDNSFAILLLSVIALVVIVTLIAAAMLVVQSNYALQAQKAAGKKPNNFRQDITLYLNEKFYVTLLTLPVLGVVVFTIIPLFILIAVAFTNYDQQHMPPAALFTWVGLANFASLFGGQSLSLTFSYAFGRVLSWTLVWAFFATFTNFFGGVFLAMLINNKKTKCQKLWRTLFMIAI
;
A
#
# COMPACT_ATOMS: atom_id res chain seq x y z
N SER A 1 -13.59 13.41 -7.22
CA SER A 1 -14.10 12.28 -6.39
C SER A 1 -13.41 12.16 -5.03
N GLY A 2 -12.09 12.41 -4.89
CA GLY A 2 -11.37 12.28 -3.62
C GLY A 2 -11.68 13.33 -2.55
N ILE A 3 -11.88 14.60 -2.94
CA ILE A 3 -12.16 15.68 -1.98
C ILE A 3 -13.51 15.51 -1.27
N PRO A 4 -14.63 15.18 -1.94
CA PRO A 4 -15.87 14.84 -1.26
C PRO A 4 -15.76 13.63 -0.33
N ALA A 5 -14.99 12.60 -0.73
CA ALA A 5 -14.73 11.43 0.11
C ALA A 5 -13.97 11.80 1.40
N LEU A 6 -12.96 12.67 1.32
CA LEU A 6 -12.22 13.15 2.49
C LEU A 6 -13.12 13.89 3.49
N LYS A 7 -14.13 14.64 3.03
CA LYS A 7 -15.09 15.30 3.92
C LYS A 7 -15.93 14.28 4.72
N LYS A 8 -16.24 13.13 4.12
CA LYS A 8 -17.01 12.05 4.73
C LYS A 8 -16.13 10.99 5.41
N PHE A 9 -14.81 11.15 5.41
CA PHE A 9 -13.89 10.17 5.96
C PHE A 9 -14.09 9.92 7.46
N GLY A 10 -14.44 10.96 8.21
CA GLY A 10 -14.66 10.84 9.65
C GLY A 10 -15.87 9.99 10.03
N THR A 11 -16.92 9.96 9.20
CA THR A 11 -18.15 9.20 9.44
C THR A 11 -18.27 7.95 8.57
N LEU A 12 -17.45 7.83 7.52
CA LEU A 12 -17.54 6.81 6.48
C LEU A 12 -18.90 6.72 5.79
N GLY A 13 -19.66 7.81 5.83
CA GLY A 13 -21.00 7.94 5.22
C GLY A 13 -22.11 7.94 6.27
N THR A 14 -23.21 8.57 5.91
CA THR A 14 -24.39 8.74 6.79
C THR A 14 -25.70 8.39 6.08
N VAL A 15 -25.69 8.35 4.75
CA VAL A 15 -26.87 8.10 3.93
C VAL A 15 -26.92 6.62 3.55
N GLN A 16 -27.83 5.88 4.19
CA GLN A 16 -28.08 4.48 3.85
C GLN A 16 -28.82 4.35 2.52
N MET A 17 -28.64 3.20 1.88
CA MET A 17 -29.35 2.85 0.66
C MET A 17 -30.84 2.64 0.96
N GLU A 18 -31.69 3.52 0.40
CA GLU A 18 -33.13 3.40 0.46
C GLU A 18 -33.68 3.15 -0.95
N MET A 19 -34.50 2.11 -1.08
CA MET A 19 -35.20 1.84 -2.32
C MET A 19 -36.53 2.62 -2.33
N GLN A 20 -36.66 3.54 -3.27
CA GLN A 20 -37.89 4.29 -3.49
C GLN A 20 -38.56 3.80 -4.77
N PHE A 21 -39.89 3.57 -4.69
CA PHE A 21 -40.68 3.22 -5.86
C PHE A 21 -40.81 4.44 -6.76
N ASN A 22 -40.31 4.35 -7.98
CA ASN A 22 -40.47 5.38 -9.00
C ASN A 22 -41.76 5.12 -9.80
N PRO A 23 -42.79 5.95 -9.64
CA PRO A 23 -44.10 5.74 -10.33
C PRO A 23 -44.01 5.93 -11.85
N PHE A 24 -42.95 6.58 -12.36
CA PHE A 24 -42.78 6.79 -13.79
C PHE A 24 -42.10 5.60 -14.48
N THR A 25 -41.21 4.92 -13.81
CA THR A 25 -40.48 3.76 -14.36
C THR A 25 -41.08 2.43 -13.87
N LEU A 26 -42.03 2.48 -12.93
CA LEU A 26 -42.65 1.30 -12.26
C LEU A 26 -41.59 0.35 -11.65
N LYS A 27 -40.47 0.86 -11.24
CA LYS A 27 -39.38 0.10 -10.63
C LYS A 27 -38.95 0.74 -9.31
N ASN A 28 -38.41 -0.10 -8.43
CA ASN A 28 -37.72 0.38 -7.25
C ASN A 28 -36.34 0.87 -7.68
N GLU A 29 -36.08 2.15 -7.52
CA GLU A 29 -34.81 2.78 -7.84
C GLU A 29 -34.12 3.24 -6.56
N VAL A 30 -32.81 3.18 -6.57
CA VAL A 30 -31.98 3.69 -5.47
C VAL A 30 -31.72 5.17 -5.72
N ASN A 31 -32.23 6.03 -4.82
CA ASN A 31 -32.21 7.47 -5.06
C ASN A 31 -30.82 8.07 -4.75
N ASN A 32 -30.26 7.76 -3.62
CA ASN A 32 -28.91 8.21 -3.23
C ASN A 32 -28.43 7.38 -2.04
N TYR A 33 -27.16 7.02 -2.05
CA TYR A 33 -26.57 6.30 -0.92
C TYR A 33 -25.06 6.53 -0.83
N ASP A 34 -24.54 6.48 0.38
CA ASP A 34 -23.11 6.47 0.62
C ASP A 34 -22.60 5.02 0.59
N ASN A 35 -21.40 4.84 0.05
CA ASN A 35 -20.69 3.57 0.12
C ASN A 35 -19.44 3.77 0.98
N SER A 36 -19.47 3.25 2.20
CA SER A 36 -18.39 3.42 3.17
C SER A 36 -17.05 2.90 2.66
N PHE A 37 -17.04 1.79 1.92
CA PHE A 37 -15.83 1.24 1.33
C PHE A 37 -15.26 2.18 0.24
N ALA A 38 -16.10 2.71 -0.62
CA ALA A 38 -15.68 3.67 -1.65
C ALA A 38 -15.17 4.98 -1.03
N ILE A 39 -15.81 5.46 0.03
CA ILE A 39 -15.37 6.65 0.77
C ILE A 39 -14.00 6.40 1.40
N LEU A 40 -13.79 5.26 2.06
CA LEU A 40 -12.51 4.89 2.66
C LEU A 40 -11.42 4.76 1.59
N LEU A 41 -11.67 4.00 0.53
CA LEU A 41 -10.74 3.80 -0.58
C LEU A 41 -10.30 5.12 -1.21
N LEU A 42 -11.27 5.95 -1.62
CA LEU A 42 -10.99 7.24 -2.26
C LEU A 42 -10.29 8.22 -1.31
N SER A 43 -10.60 8.16 -0.02
CA SER A 43 -9.93 9.00 0.99
C SER A 43 -8.48 8.57 1.20
N VAL A 44 -8.20 7.28 1.30
CA VAL A 44 -6.82 6.77 1.40
C VAL A 44 -6.01 7.14 0.17
N ILE A 45 -6.56 6.94 -1.03
CA ILE A 45 -5.90 7.34 -2.28
C ILE A 45 -5.64 8.85 -2.28
N ALA A 46 -6.62 9.67 -1.90
CA ALA A 46 -6.46 11.12 -1.84
C ALA A 46 -5.38 11.54 -0.83
N LEU A 47 -5.31 10.90 0.34
CA LEU A 47 -4.25 11.14 1.33
C LEU A 47 -2.87 10.79 0.78
N VAL A 48 -2.72 9.63 0.13
CA VAL A 48 -1.46 9.23 -0.50
C VAL A 48 -1.03 10.24 -1.57
N VAL A 49 -1.96 10.69 -2.41
CA VAL A 49 -1.69 11.71 -3.43
C VAL A 49 -1.27 13.04 -2.79
N ILE A 50 -1.95 13.49 -1.74
CA ILE A 50 -1.59 14.72 -1.01
C ILE A 50 -0.20 14.60 -0.41
N VAL A 51 0.13 13.49 0.27
CA VAL A 51 1.44 13.26 0.87
C VAL A 51 2.54 13.25 -0.20
N THR A 52 2.30 12.57 -1.33
CA THR A 52 3.28 12.55 -2.44
C THR A 52 3.47 13.93 -3.06
N LEU A 53 2.41 14.73 -3.21
CA LEU A 53 2.52 16.10 -3.69
C LEU A 53 3.28 17.01 -2.72
N ILE A 54 3.03 16.88 -1.41
CA ILE A 54 3.78 17.61 -0.38
C ILE A 54 5.26 17.23 -0.41
N ALA A 55 5.56 15.93 -0.48
CA ALA A 55 6.94 15.45 -0.58
C ALA A 55 7.63 15.98 -1.86
N ALA A 56 6.97 15.93 -3.00
CA ALA A 56 7.47 16.50 -4.24
C ALA A 56 7.70 18.01 -4.13
N ALA A 57 6.79 18.77 -3.53
CA ALA A 57 6.95 20.20 -3.30
C ALA A 57 8.16 20.50 -2.39
N MET A 58 8.36 19.72 -1.32
CA MET A 58 9.52 19.86 -0.45
C MET A 58 10.84 19.60 -1.21
N LEU A 59 10.89 18.59 -2.07
CA LEU A 59 12.05 18.29 -2.91
C LEU A 59 12.34 19.44 -3.89
N VAL A 60 11.31 20.03 -4.50
CA VAL A 60 11.46 21.19 -5.39
C VAL A 60 11.99 22.39 -4.62
N VAL A 61 11.49 22.66 -3.42
CA VAL A 61 11.97 23.75 -2.56
C VAL A 61 13.43 23.54 -2.19
N GLN A 62 13.82 22.35 -1.74
CA GLN A 62 15.21 22.01 -1.41
C GLN A 62 16.14 22.17 -2.63
N SER A 63 15.69 21.70 -3.79
CA SER A 63 16.40 21.84 -5.05
C SER A 63 16.62 23.32 -5.42
N ASN A 64 15.60 24.17 -5.23
CA ASN A 64 15.72 25.61 -5.48
C ASN A 64 16.73 26.29 -4.53
N TYR A 65 16.75 25.94 -3.25
CA TYR A 65 17.76 26.44 -2.32
C TYR A 65 19.17 26.02 -2.72
N ALA A 66 19.35 24.75 -3.13
CA ALA A 66 20.64 24.26 -3.62
C ALA A 66 21.10 24.99 -4.89
N LEU A 67 20.18 25.28 -5.81
CA LEU A 67 20.47 26.05 -7.03
C LEU A 67 20.85 27.51 -6.72
N GLN A 68 20.17 28.13 -5.75
CA GLN A 68 20.55 29.50 -5.32
C GLN A 68 21.92 29.53 -4.69
N ALA A 69 22.28 28.57 -3.85
CA ALA A 69 23.59 28.43 -3.26
C ALA A 69 24.67 28.21 -4.33
N GLN A 70 24.42 27.41 -5.36
CA GLN A 70 25.33 27.22 -6.49
C GLN A 70 25.55 28.51 -7.30
N LYS A 71 24.45 29.28 -7.55
CA LYS A 71 24.56 30.57 -8.22
C LYS A 71 25.40 31.58 -7.41
N ALA A 72 25.18 31.62 -6.09
CA ALA A 72 25.97 32.47 -5.18
C ALA A 72 27.44 32.10 -5.18
N ALA A 73 27.79 30.81 -5.38
CA ALA A 73 29.15 30.31 -5.53
C ALA A 73 29.72 30.48 -6.95
N GLY A 74 29.05 31.22 -7.85
CA GLY A 74 29.50 31.49 -9.22
C GLY A 74 29.41 30.32 -10.19
N LYS A 75 28.73 29.21 -9.81
CA LYS A 75 28.51 28.05 -10.70
C LYS A 75 27.27 28.29 -11.54
N LYS A 76 27.37 28.05 -12.86
CA LYS A 76 26.20 28.08 -13.75
C LYS A 76 25.33 26.86 -13.49
N PRO A 77 23.99 27.02 -13.25
CA PRO A 77 23.08 25.92 -13.14
C PRO A 77 22.96 25.16 -14.46
N ASN A 78 22.69 23.88 -14.39
CA ASN A 78 22.45 23.06 -15.56
C ASN A 78 21.24 23.56 -16.36
N ASN A 79 21.28 23.36 -17.67
CA ASN A 79 20.16 23.61 -18.54
C ASN A 79 19.24 22.37 -18.56
N PHE A 80 17.95 22.51 -18.89
CA PHE A 80 16.96 21.41 -18.95
C PHE A 80 17.46 20.19 -19.73
N ARG A 81 18.14 20.40 -20.86
CA ARG A 81 18.76 19.30 -21.62
C ARG A 81 19.85 18.57 -20.83
N GLN A 82 20.66 19.29 -20.09
CA GLN A 82 21.73 18.72 -19.25
C GLN A 82 21.13 17.91 -18.10
N ASP A 83 20.05 18.38 -17.49
CA ASP A 83 19.36 17.63 -16.44
C ASP A 83 18.75 16.34 -16.96
N ILE A 84 18.09 16.36 -18.13
CA ILE A 84 17.58 15.13 -18.76
C ILE A 84 18.72 14.15 -19.04
N THR A 85 19.83 14.62 -19.60
CA THR A 85 20.98 13.77 -19.90
C THR A 85 21.60 13.19 -18.63
N LEU A 86 21.63 13.96 -17.54
CA LEU A 86 22.10 13.52 -16.24
C LEU A 86 21.21 12.40 -15.66
N TYR A 87 19.88 12.54 -15.75
CA TYR A 87 18.94 11.50 -15.31
C TYR A 87 18.94 10.27 -16.21
N LEU A 88 19.21 10.41 -17.50
CA LEU A 88 19.27 9.29 -18.42
C LEU A 88 20.62 8.56 -18.41
N ASN A 89 21.72 9.22 -18.02
CA ASN A 89 23.05 8.62 -18.02
C ASN A 89 23.57 8.41 -16.58
N GLU A 90 23.87 9.48 -15.88
CA GLU A 90 24.54 9.38 -14.56
C GLU A 90 23.59 8.90 -13.46
N LYS A 91 22.31 9.34 -13.49
CA LYS A 91 21.27 8.96 -12.53
C LYS A 91 20.24 7.99 -13.13
N PHE A 92 20.65 7.21 -14.11
CA PHE A 92 19.77 6.24 -14.78
C PHE A 92 19.08 5.28 -13.81
N TYR A 93 19.76 4.91 -12.72
CA TYR A 93 19.20 4.08 -11.67
C TYR A 93 17.92 4.67 -11.04
N VAL A 94 17.84 6.01 -10.89
CA VAL A 94 16.64 6.68 -10.38
C VAL A 94 15.48 6.49 -11.34
N THR A 95 15.70 6.74 -12.62
CA THR A 95 14.69 6.60 -13.68
C THR A 95 14.23 5.14 -13.78
N LEU A 96 15.15 4.17 -13.72
CA LEU A 96 14.86 2.75 -13.78
C LEU A 96 14.05 2.28 -12.57
N LEU A 97 14.38 2.75 -11.37
CA LEU A 97 13.70 2.34 -10.13
C LEU A 97 12.35 3.04 -9.91
N THR A 98 12.08 4.13 -10.59
CA THR A 98 10.83 4.89 -10.42
C THR A 98 9.61 4.00 -10.71
N LEU A 99 9.60 3.22 -11.79
CA LEU A 99 8.48 2.38 -12.18
C LEU A 99 8.22 1.23 -11.18
N PRO A 100 9.22 0.42 -10.76
CA PRO A 100 9.04 -0.58 -9.72
C PRO A 100 8.59 0.01 -8.37
N VAL A 101 9.17 1.12 -7.94
CA VAL A 101 8.77 1.79 -6.69
C VAL A 101 7.33 2.26 -6.75
N LEU A 102 6.91 2.84 -7.88
CA LEU A 102 5.53 3.25 -8.10
C LEU A 102 4.57 2.06 -8.07
N GLY A 103 4.97 0.93 -8.66
CA GLY A 103 4.25 -0.34 -8.58
C GLY A 103 4.06 -0.82 -7.13
N VAL A 104 5.11 -0.79 -6.32
CA VAL A 104 5.04 -1.16 -4.90
C VAL A 104 4.10 -0.23 -4.13
N VAL A 105 4.17 1.08 -4.38
CA VAL A 105 3.26 2.04 -3.73
C VAL A 105 1.81 1.75 -4.08
N VAL A 106 1.49 1.57 -5.34
CA VAL A 106 0.09 1.40 -5.81
C VAL A 106 -0.47 0.03 -5.43
N PHE A 107 0.30 -1.06 -5.62
CA PHE A 107 -0.21 -2.42 -5.48
C PHE A 107 0.06 -3.06 -4.11
N THR A 108 0.95 -2.48 -3.31
CA THR A 108 1.28 -3.04 -1.99
C THR A 108 0.95 -2.06 -0.87
N ILE A 109 1.44 -0.83 -0.94
CA ILE A 109 1.30 0.13 0.17
C ILE A 109 -0.14 0.61 0.31
N ILE A 110 -0.80 1.02 -0.79
CA ILE A 110 -2.19 1.50 -0.73
C ILE A 110 -3.15 0.41 -0.19
N PRO A 111 -3.18 -0.83 -0.73
CA PRO A 111 -4.02 -1.89 -0.17
C PRO A 111 -3.71 -2.21 1.29
N LEU A 112 -2.44 -2.19 1.70
CA LEU A 112 -2.05 -2.40 3.08
C LEU A 112 -2.65 -1.34 4.02
N PHE A 113 -2.58 -0.05 3.65
CA PHE A 113 -3.21 1.02 4.42
C PHE A 113 -4.74 0.87 4.50
N ILE A 114 -5.38 0.43 3.41
CA ILE A 114 -6.83 0.17 3.42
C ILE A 114 -7.16 -0.97 4.39
N LEU A 115 -6.42 -2.07 4.36
CA LEU A 115 -6.62 -3.20 5.28
C LEU A 115 -6.42 -2.78 6.75
N ILE A 116 -5.40 -1.99 7.02
CA ILE A 116 -5.17 -1.43 8.36
C ILE A 116 -6.36 -0.54 8.76
N ALA A 117 -6.82 0.35 7.88
CA ALA A 117 -7.96 1.22 8.18
C ALA A 117 -9.24 0.42 8.44
N VAL A 118 -9.53 -0.62 7.65
CA VAL A 118 -10.68 -1.50 7.86
C VAL A 118 -10.63 -2.19 9.24
N ALA A 119 -9.46 -2.55 9.74
CA ALA A 119 -9.31 -3.16 11.08
C ALA A 119 -9.81 -2.27 12.23
N PHE A 120 -9.91 -0.95 12.03
CA PHE A 120 -10.45 0.01 12.98
C PHE A 120 -11.94 0.32 12.78
N THR A 121 -12.62 -0.39 11.87
CA THR A 121 -14.05 -0.23 11.58
C THR A 121 -14.84 -1.44 12.02
N ASN A 122 -16.18 -1.32 12.07
CA ASN A 122 -17.08 -2.43 12.32
C ASN A 122 -17.48 -3.17 11.02
N TYR A 123 -16.57 -3.28 10.06
CA TYR A 123 -16.83 -3.97 8.80
C TYR A 123 -17.05 -5.47 9.04
N ASP A 124 -18.32 -5.90 8.88
CA ASP A 124 -18.77 -7.29 9.01
C ASP A 124 -19.88 -7.61 7.99
N GLN A 125 -20.45 -8.80 8.07
CA GLN A 125 -21.53 -9.19 7.16
C GLN A 125 -22.79 -8.34 7.29
N GLN A 126 -23.04 -7.74 8.46
CA GLN A 126 -24.21 -6.89 8.72
C GLN A 126 -23.96 -5.43 8.32
N HIS A 127 -22.69 -5.00 8.27
CA HIS A 127 -22.26 -3.65 7.94
C HIS A 127 -21.51 -3.59 6.60
N MET A 128 -21.95 -4.42 5.63
CA MET A 128 -21.33 -4.45 4.30
C MET A 128 -22.11 -3.55 3.34
N PRO A 129 -21.45 -2.57 2.67
CA PRO A 129 -22.05 -1.78 1.61
C PRO A 129 -22.51 -2.65 0.43
N PRO A 130 -23.57 -2.24 -0.33
CA PRO A 130 -24.24 -0.95 -0.23
C PRO A 130 -25.42 -0.90 0.77
N ALA A 131 -25.89 -2.03 1.27
CA ALA A 131 -27.11 -2.10 2.09
C ALA A 131 -26.93 -1.51 3.50
N ALA A 132 -25.75 -1.67 4.10
CA ALA A 132 -25.41 -1.11 5.40
C ALA A 132 -24.05 -0.41 5.36
N LEU A 133 -23.94 0.65 6.16
CA LEU A 133 -22.70 1.42 6.29
C LEU A 133 -21.88 0.87 7.45
N PHE A 134 -20.57 0.92 7.33
CA PHE A 134 -19.68 0.70 8.45
C PHE A 134 -19.07 2.02 8.94
N THR A 135 -18.70 2.06 10.21
CA THR A 135 -18.18 3.25 10.89
C THR A 135 -16.89 2.92 11.64
N TRP A 136 -16.21 3.96 12.10
CA TRP A 136 -15.02 3.81 12.92
C TRP A 136 -15.41 3.33 14.33
N VAL A 137 -14.79 2.22 14.78
CA VAL A 137 -14.93 1.70 16.15
C VAL A 137 -13.63 1.77 16.94
N GLY A 138 -12.59 2.33 16.35
CA GLY A 138 -11.29 2.48 17.00
C GLY A 138 -10.67 1.13 17.38
N LEU A 139 -10.29 0.98 18.63
CA LEU A 139 -9.63 -0.23 19.14
C LEU A 139 -10.59 -1.31 19.64
N ALA A 140 -11.91 -1.17 19.47
CA ALA A 140 -12.89 -2.13 19.98
C ALA A 140 -12.67 -3.55 19.45
N ASN A 141 -12.31 -3.69 18.16
CA ASN A 141 -11.99 -5.00 17.57
C ASN A 141 -10.78 -5.66 18.26
N PHE A 142 -9.76 -4.87 18.58
CA PHE A 142 -8.58 -5.37 19.28
C PHE A 142 -8.89 -5.69 20.74
N ALA A 143 -9.71 -4.88 21.40
CA ALA A 143 -10.17 -5.16 22.76
C ALA A 143 -10.98 -6.45 22.83
N SER A 144 -11.86 -6.72 21.87
CA SER A 144 -12.61 -7.97 21.78
C SER A 144 -11.71 -9.18 21.51
N LEU A 145 -10.63 -9.02 20.74
CA LEU A 145 -9.63 -10.07 20.48
C LEU A 145 -8.90 -10.50 21.76
N PHE A 146 -8.57 -9.55 22.64
CA PHE A 146 -7.78 -9.82 23.85
C PHE A 146 -8.63 -9.85 25.13
N GLY A 147 -9.89 -9.44 25.07
CA GLY A 147 -10.75 -9.17 26.23
C GLY A 147 -11.48 -10.34 26.86
N GLY A 148 -11.30 -11.58 26.42
CA GLY A 148 -11.70 -12.78 27.16
C GLY A 148 -13.20 -13.02 27.43
N GLN A 149 -14.13 -12.43 26.68
CA GLN A 149 -15.55 -12.78 26.79
C GLN A 149 -15.85 -14.09 26.06
N SER A 150 -16.78 -14.89 26.57
CA SER A 150 -16.96 -16.34 26.34
C SER A 150 -17.01 -16.85 24.87
N LEU A 151 -17.47 -16.06 23.91
CA LEU A 151 -17.37 -16.34 22.49
C LEU A 151 -16.02 -15.93 21.89
N SER A 152 -15.35 -14.95 22.50
CA SER A 152 -14.05 -14.42 22.09
C SER A 152 -12.88 -15.32 22.51
N LEU A 153 -13.05 -16.18 23.54
CA LEU A 153 -11.97 -17.09 23.98
C LEU A 153 -11.55 -18.06 22.87
N THR A 154 -12.52 -18.64 22.15
CA THR A 154 -12.24 -19.56 21.04
C THR A 154 -11.57 -18.82 19.87
N PHE A 155 -12.03 -17.60 19.57
CA PHE A 155 -11.46 -16.78 18.51
C PHE A 155 -10.06 -16.26 18.87
N SER A 156 -9.86 -15.73 20.07
CA SER A 156 -8.57 -15.28 20.57
C SER A 156 -7.54 -16.42 20.59
N TYR A 157 -7.93 -17.59 21.03
CA TYR A 157 -7.07 -18.77 21.02
C TYR A 157 -6.69 -19.19 19.59
N ALA A 158 -7.67 -19.27 18.70
CA ALA A 158 -7.41 -19.61 17.29
C ALA A 158 -6.52 -18.56 16.61
N PHE A 159 -6.79 -17.27 16.84
CA PHE A 159 -5.98 -16.16 16.32
C PHE A 159 -4.55 -16.23 16.85
N GLY A 160 -4.36 -16.39 18.15
CA GLY A 160 -3.03 -16.50 18.76
C GLY A 160 -2.23 -17.67 18.18
N ARG A 161 -2.88 -18.82 17.99
CA ARG A 161 -2.25 -20.01 17.40
C ARG A 161 -1.85 -19.79 15.94
N VAL A 162 -2.74 -19.22 15.13
CA VAL A 162 -2.48 -18.90 13.72
C VAL A 162 -1.38 -17.84 13.61
N LEU A 163 -1.44 -16.79 14.42
CA LEU A 163 -0.42 -15.74 14.44
C LEU A 163 0.96 -16.31 14.80
N SER A 164 1.05 -17.10 15.88
CA SER A 164 2.31 -17.72 16.30
C SER A 164 2.87 -18.61 15.21
N TRP A 165 2.04 -19.44 14.58
CA TRP A 165 2.45 -20.29 13.47
C TRP A 165 2.94 -19.48 12.27
N THR A 166 2.23 -18.41 11.92
CA THR A 166 2.60 -17.51 10.82
C THR A 166 3.94 -16.84 11.06
N LEU A 167 4.18 -16.36 12.30
CA LEU A 167 5.47 -15.76 12.66
C LEU A 167 6.62 -16.75 12.60
N VAL A 168 6.43 -17.96 13.15
CA VAL A 168 7.42 -19.03 13.08
C VAL A 168 7.71 -19.40 11.62
N TRP A 169 6.66 -19.59 10.81
CA TRP A 169 6.80 -19.90 9.39
C TRP A 169 7.50 -18.77 8.62
N ALA A 170 7.12 -17.52 8.84
CA ALA A 170 7.73 -16.37 8.19
C ALA A 170 9.22 -16.26 8.53
N PHE A 171 9.58 -16.48 9.81
CA PHE A 171 10.97 -16.49 10.24
C PHE A 171 11.76 -17.58 9.50
N PHE A 172 11.34 -18.84 9.60
CA PHE A 172 12.07 -19.94 8.97
C PHE A 172 12.11 -19.81 7.45
N ALA A 173 11.00 -19.45 6.81
CA ALA A 173 10.95 -19.27 5.36
C ALA A 173 11.93 -18.19 4.91
N THR A 174 11.93 -17.02 5.56
CA THR A 174 12.81 -15.90 5.20
C THR A 174 14.27 -16.26 5.39
N PHE A 175 14.64 -16.78 6.56
CA PHE A 175 16.03 -17.12 6.85
C PHE A 175 16.54 -18.28 5.99
N THR A 176 15.74 -19.34 5.81
CA THR A 176 16.12 -20.47 4.97
C THR A 176 16.31 -20.07 3.53
N ASN A 177 15.39 -19.25 2.97
CA ASN A 177 15.52 -18.75 1.61
C ASN A 177 16.74 -17.85 1.45
N PHE A 178 16.99 -16.94 2.41
CA PHE A 178 18.14 -16.05 2.36
C PHE A 178 19.46 -16.83 2.42
N PHE A 179 19.64 -17.63 3.47
CA PHE A 179 20.89 -18.39 3.64
C PHE A 179 21.06 -19.48 2.57
N GLY A 180 19.97 -20.15 2.18
CA GLY A 180 19.97 -21.10 1.08
C GLY A 180 20.35 -20.43 -0.25
N GLY A 181 19.81 -19.26 -0.54
CA GLY A 181 20.13 -18.46 -1.72
C GLY A 181 21.61 -18.03 -1.74
N VAL A 182 22.12 -17.52 -0.61
CA VAL A 182 23.55 -17.16 -0.47
C VAL A 182 24.45 -18.39 -0.66
N PHE A 183 24.12 -19.51 -0.03
CA PHE A 183 24.86 -20.74 -0.16
C PHE A 183 24.89 -21.25 -1.62
N LEU A 184 23.74 -21.28 -2.29
CA LEU A 184 23.65 -21.63 -3.71
C LEU A 184 24.47 -20.65 -4.60
N ALA A 185 24.39 -19.35 -4.32
CA ALA A 185 25.17 -18.37 -5.05
C ALA A 185 26.68 -18.61 -4.90
N MET A 186 27.14 -18.95 -3.69
CA MET A 186 28.53 -19.31 -3.43
C MET A 186 28.96 -20.57 -4.17
N LEU A 187 28.10 -21.62 -4.16
CA LEU A 187 28.37 -22.87 -4.89
C LEU A 187 28.49 -22.63 -6.39
N ILE A 188 27.54 -21.88 -6.97
CA ILE A 188 27.53 -21.59 -8.41
C ILE A 188 28.70 -20.69 -8.83
N ASN A 189 29.13 -19.80 -7.93
CA ASN A 189 30.26 -18.90 -8.21
C ASN A 189 31.63 -19.56 -8.02
N ASN A 190 31.69 -20.74 -7.43
CA ASN A 190 32.94 -21.46 -7.21
C ASN A 190 33.52 -21.96 -8.53
N LYS A 191 34.80 -21.62 -8.81
CA LYS A 191 35.51 -22.00 -10.06
C LYS A 191 35.62 -23.52 -10.26
N LYS A 192 35.46 -24.31 -9.21
CA LYS A 192 35.48 -25.79 -9.27
C LYS A 192 34.16 -26.43 -9.68
N THR A 193 33.08 -25.66 -9.75
CA THR A 193 31.74 -26.17 -10.09
C THR A 193 31.65 -26.51 -11.56
N LYS A 194 31.36 -27.76 -11.89
CA LYS A 194 31.16 -28.23 -13.25
C LYS A 194 29.87 -27.61 -13.82
N CYS A 195 29.88 -27.24 -15.09
CA CYS A 195 28.73 -26.68 -15.82
C CYS A 195 28.19 -25.36 -15.20
N GLN A 196 29.05 -24.51 -14.65
CA GLN A 196 28.70 -23.26 -13.99
C GLN A 196 27.77 -22.36 -14.85
N LYS A 197 28.03 -22.28 -16.16
CA LYS A 197 27.20 -21.49 -17.08
C LYS A 197 25.76 -22.00 -17.16
N LEU A 198 25.59 -23.33 -17.20
CA LEU A 198 24.28 -23.98 -17.26
C LEU A 198 23.45 -23.70 -16.00
N TRP A 199 24.07 -23.85 -14.82
CA TRP A 199 23.42 -23.52 -13.55
C TRP A 199 22.97 -22.05 -13.48
N ARG A 200 23.83 -21.12 -13.88
CA ARG A 200 23.48 -19.70 -13.94
C ARG A 200 22.31 -19.43 -14.87
N THR A 201 22.29 -20.08 -16.06
CA THR A 201 21.17 -19.92 -17.01
C THR A 201 19.88 -20.48 -16.47
N LEU A 202 19.92 -21.68 -15.84
CA LEU A 202 18.71 -22.28 -15.25
C LEU A 202 18.11 -21.39 -14.16
N PHE A 203 18.94 -20.86 -13.25
CA PHE A 203 18.43 -19.94 -12.21
C PHE A 203 17.95 -18.60 -12.77
N MET A 204 18.52 -18.12 -13.87
CA MET A 204 18.04 -16.91 -14.52
C MET A 204 16.70 -17.10 -15.23
N ILE A 205 16.40 -18.30 -15.73
CA ILE A 205 15.11 -18.62 -16.37
C ILE A 205 14.00 -18.85 -15.32
N ALA A 206 14.37 -19.28 -14.10
CA ALA A 206 13.42 -19.56 -13.04
C ALA A 206 12.90 -18.30 -12.31
N ILE A 207 13.44 -17.13 -12.61
CA ILE A 207 13.01 -15.82 -12.10
C ILE A 207 12.10 -15.14 -13.13
#